data_f68ee138397f86d1a7a1944a4f9542ac
#
_entry.id   f68ee138397f86d1a7a1944a4f9542ac
#
_cell.length_a   1.000
_cell.length_b   1.000
_cell.length_c   1.000
_cell.angle_alpha   90.00
_cell.angle_beta   90.00
_cell.angle_gamma   90.00
#
_symmetry.space_group_name_H-M   'P 1'
#
loop_
_entity.id
_entity.type
_entity.pdbx_description
1 polymer ?
#
loop_
_entity_poly.entity_id
_entity_poly.type
_entity_poly.pdbx_seq_one_letter_code
_entity_poly.pdbx_strand_id
1 'polypeptide(L)'
;VISTQNWADTRRLWEYHQMGHTPRPCSVAIGLGSHDLGVADTAAELYERGMAPLIVFTGATSPTTRERMPRGEAVHYRERALERGVPSSAVLVEPRARNTGDNIRFSRELLSEAGVDVSSVLLISKPYEERRAYATARKLWPEVEIVSASSPMTLNEYVDSIGDARTVIDMLVGALQRLLVYPEQGFLISQPVPADVIEAYERLCQAGFTSRLLTIDAPSA
;
A
#
# COMPACT_ATOMS: atom_id res chain seq x y z
N VAL A 1 16.90 -19.05 -12.63
CA VAL A 1 16.81 -17.95 -13.62
C VAL A 1 15.34 -17.66 -13.87
N ILE A 2 14.92 -16.40 -13.76
CA ILE A 2 13.55 -15.98 -14.07
C ILE A 2 13.41 -15.93 -15.59
N SER A 3 12.42 -16.64 -16.16
CA SER A 3 12.22 -16.72 -17.61
C SER A 3 11.65 -15.41 -18.17
N THR A 4 11.77 -15.22 -19.49
CA THR A 4 11.16 -14.08 -20.19
C THR A 4 9.64 -14.03 -19.97
N GLN A 5 8.98 -15.20 -19.97
CA GLN A 5 7.54 -15.29 -19.70
C GLN A 5 7.21 -14.85 -18.27
N ASN A 6 7.98 -15.29 -17.26
CA ASN A 6 7.76 -14.88 -15.87
C ASN A 6 7.91 -13.37 -15.70
N TRP A 7 8.87 -12.75 -16.42
CA TRP A 7 9.00 -11.29 -16.42
C TRP A 7 7.82 -10.58 -17.08
N ALA A 8 7.29 -11.11 -18.17
CA ALA A 8 6.09 -10.57 -18.81
C ALA A 8 4.87 -10.66 -17.89
N ASP A 9 4.68 -11.80 -17.23
CA ASP A 9 3.61 -12.02 -16.26
C ASP A 9 3.77 -11.12 -15.01
N THR A 10 4.99 -10.96 -14.51
CA THR A 10 5.31 -10.06 -13.40
C THR A 10 4.96 -8.61 -13.72
N ARG A 11 5.29 -8.14 -14.94
CA ARG A 11 4.94 -6.79 -15.38
C ARG A 11 3.43 -6.59 -15.43
N ARG A 12 2.69 -7.60 -15.89
CA ARG A 12 1.22 -7.55 -15.91
C ARG A 12 0.62 -7.42 -14.52
N LEU A 13 1.13 -8.17 -13.54
CA LEU A 13 0.71 -8.03 -12.15
C LEU A 13 1.08 -6.64 -11.59
N TRP A 14 2.29 -6.15 -11.88
CA TRP A 14 2.75 -4.83 -11.45
C TRP A 14 1.82 -3.72 -11.94
N GLU A 15 1.48 -3.72 -13.22
CA GLU A 15 0.57 -2.75 -13.83
C GLU A 15 -0.84 -2.85 -13.25
N TYR A 16 -1.34 -4.06 -13.04
CA TYR A 16 -2.66 -4.27 -12.44
C TYR A 16 -2.74 -3.76 -11.00
N HIS A 17 -1.70 -3.91 -10.20
CA HIS A 17 -1.70 -3.46 -8.81
C HIS A 17 -1.78 -1.94 -8.66
N GLN A 18 -1.38 -1.19 -9.67
CA GLN A 18 -1.47 0.26 -9.68
C GLN A 18 -2.88 0.70 -10.09
N MET A 19 -3.40 1.72 -9.40
CA MET A 19 -4.75 2.23 -9.70
C MET A 19 -4.77 3.15 -10.91
N GLY A 20 -3.63 3.75 -11.28
CA GLY A 20 -3.54 4.72 -12.36
C GLY A 20 -4.26 6.04 -12.07
N HIS A 21 -4.51 6.35 -10.80
CA HIS A 21 -5.11 7.62 -10.41
C HIS A 21 -4.12 8.77 -10.61
N THR A 22 -4.64 9.91 -11.04
CA THR A 22 -3.87 11.16 -11.04
C THR A 22 -4.06 11.86 -9.69
N PRO A 23 -2.99 12.13 -8.93
CA PRO A 23 -3.09 12.89 -7.69
C PRO A 23 -3.77 14.24 -7.91
N ARG A 24 -4.69 14.59 -7.02
CA ARG A 24 -5.41 15.85 -6.99
C ARG A 24 -5.59 16.31 -5.56
N PRO A 25 -5.92 17.58 -5.31
CA PRO A 25 -6.16 18.08 -3.97
C PRO A 25 -7.22 17.25 -3.22
N CYS A 26 -6.86 16.79 -2.02
CA CYS A 26 -7.68 16.02 -1.10
C CYS A 26 -7.67 16.68 0.28
N SER A 27 -8.65 16.30 1.14
CA SER A 27 -8.74 16.82 2.51
C SER A 27 -7.52 16.44 3.36
N VAL A 28 -6.97 15.24 3.13
CA VAL A 28 -5.84 14.69 3.88
C VAL A 28 -5.07 13.68 3.02
N ALA A 29 -3.77 13.57 3.25
CA ALA A 29 -2.95 12.45 2.78
C ALA A 29 -2.75 11.43 3.89
N ILE A 30 -2.84 10.14 3.58
CA ILE A 30 -2.55 9.05 4.52
C ILE A 30 -1.43 8.19 3.94
N GLY A 31 -0.28 8.18 4.59
CA GLY A 31 0.86 7.34 4.24
C GLY A 31 0.82 6.03 5.03
N LEU A 32 0.58 4.91 4.33
CA LEU A 32 0.43 3.59 4.93
C LEU A 32 1.79 2.99 5.31
N GLY A 33 1.91 2.54 6.55
CA GLY A 33 3.11 1.95 7.10
C GLY A 33 3.60 0.73 6.31
N SER A 34 4.90 0.70 6.09
CA SER A 34 5.63 -0.38 5.45
C SER A 34 7.15 -0.21 5.63
N HIS A 35 7.94 -1.11 5.04
CA HIS A 35 9.40 -1.01 5.01
C HIS A 35 9.94 0.05 4.04
N ASP A 36 9.08 0.68 3.25
CA ASP A 36 9.45 1.57 2.14
C ASP A 36 9.32 3.05 2.54
N LEU A 37 10.44 3.73 2.74
CA LEU A 37 10.48 5.18 3.00
C LEU A 37 9.99 6.03 1.82
N GLY A 38 9.89 5.46 0.61
CA GLY A 38 9.31 6.11 -0.56
C GLY A 38 7.86 6.57 -0.33
N VAL A 39 7.14 5.95 0.60
CA VAL A 39 5.80 6.41 1.02
C VAL A 39 5.89 7.79 1.68
N ALA A 40 6.85 7.99 2.59
CA ALA A 40 7.06 9.29 3.24
C ALA A 40 7.58 10.35 2.27
N ASP A 41 8.48 9.97 1.37
CA ASP A 41 9.01 10.86 0.33
C ASP A 41 7.89 11.34 -0.61
N THR A 42 7.03 10.43 -1.06
CA THR A 42 5.86 10.74 -1.91
C THR A 42 4.87 11.64 -1.17
N ALA A 43 4.61 11.36 0.11
CA ALA A 43 3.72 12.21 0.92
C ALA A 43 4.25 13.64 1.07
N ALA A 44 5.55 13.80 1.32
CA ALA A 44 6.18 15.11 1.42
C ALA A 44 6.14 15.88 0.10
N GLU A 45 6.42 15.22 -1.03
CA GLU A 45 6.33 15.83 -2.37
C GLU A 45 4.90 16.29 -2.68
N LEU A 46 3.91 15.45 -2.41
CA LEU A 46 2.50 15.78 -2.67
C LEU A 46 2.00 16.89 -1.74
N TYR A 47 2.49 16.95 -0.50
CA TYR A 47 2.24 18.07 0.41
C TYR A 47 2.81 19.38 -0.15
N GLU A 48 4.07 19.38 -0.58
CA GLU A 48 4.73 20.55 -1.18
C GLU A 48 3.97 21.06 -2.41
N ARG A 49 3.41 20.15 -3.21
CA ARG A 49 2.55 20.47 -4.36
C ARG A 49 1.14 20.93 -3.99
N GLY A 50 0.81 21.02 -2.71
CA GLY A 50 -0.51 21.46 -2.23
C GLY A 50 -1.63 20.42 -2.43
N MET A 51 -1.29 19.13 -2.59
CA MET A 51 -2.27 18.07 -2.80
C MET A 51 -3.01 17.64 -1.53
N ALA A 52 -2.49 17.96 -0.35
CA ALA A 52 -3.17 17.80 0.93
C ALA A 52 -2.58 18.77 1.97
N PRO A 53 -3.40 19.41 2.82
CA PRO A 53 -2.92 20.33 3.86
C PRO A 53 -2.39 19.61 5.11
N LEU A 54 -2.68 18.33 5.24
CA LEU A 54 -2.37 17.49 6.40
C LEU A 54 -1.96 16.09 5.95
N ILE A 55 -0.99 15.50 6.63
CA ILE A 55 -0.54 14.13 6.43
C ILE A 55 -0.78 13.32 7.70
N VAL A 56 -1.36 12.14 7.58
CA VAL A 56 -1.34 11.11 8.61
C VAL A 56 -0.35 10.03 8.19
N PHE A 57 0.65 9.75 9.02
CA PHE A 57 1.43 8.53 8.87
C PHE A 57 0.94 7.49 9.87
N THR A 58 0.69 6.29 9.39
CA THR A 58 0.13 5.20 10.18
C THR A 58 1.00 3.95 10.06
N GLY A 59 1.12 3.19 11.14
CA GLY A 59 1.85 1.93 11.18
C GLY A 59 2.74 1.77 12.40
N ALA A 60 2.59 0.62 13.05
CA ALA A 60 3.45 0.16 14.14
C ALA A 60 4.73 -0.49 13.58
N THR A 61 5.54 -1.00 14.46
CA THR A 61 6.67 -1.88 14.09
C THR A 61 6.15 -3.25 13.66
N SER A 62 6.61 -3.74 12.54
CA SER A 62 6.33 -5.10 12.07
C SER A 62 7.58 -6.01 12.16
N PRO A 63 7.45 -7.34 12.05
CA PRO A 63 8.62 -8.23 12.01
C PRO A 63 9.62 -7.87 10.90
N THR A 64 9.16 -7.33 9.79
CA THR A 64 10.00 -6.95 8.63
C THR A 64 10.64 -5.57 8.78
N THR A 65 10.14 -4.73 9.69
CA THR A 65 10.61 -3.34 9.86
C THR A 65 11.32 -3.10 11.20
N ARG A 66 11.28 -4.07 12.12
CA ARG A 66 11.76 -3.94 13.50
C ARG A 66 13.21 -3.42 13.60
N GLU A 67 14.09 -3.90 12.74
CA GLU A 67 15.50 -3.51 12.77
C GLU A 67 15.74 -2.12 12.19
N ARG A 68 15.00 -1.77 11.12
CA ARG A 68 15.17 -0.50 10.40
C ARG A 68 14.33 0.62 10.99
N MET A 69 13.16 0.29 11.55
CA MET A 69 12.17 1.23 12.09
C MET A 69 11.74 0.83 13.51
N PRO A 70 12.67 0.80 14.49
CA PRO A 70 12.39 0.25 15.84
C PRO A 70 11.34 1.05 16.62
N ARG A 71 11.11 2.33 16.26
CA ARG A 71 10.11 3.20 16.90
C ARG A 71 8.74 3.19 16.19
N GLY A 72 8.57 2.34 15.18
CA GLY A 72 7.37 2.25 14.38
C GLY A 72 7.48 2.95 13.02
N GLU A 73 6.80 2.39 12.03
CA GLU A 73 6.83 2.87 10.65
C GLU A 73 6.35 4.33 10.55
N ALA A 74 5.23 4.65 11.21
CA ALA A 74 4.66 5.99 11.22
C ALA A 74 5.59 7.06 11.81
N VAL A 75 6.36 6.72 12.85
CA VAL A 75 7.31 7.64 13.49
C VAL A 75 8.46 7.94 12.53
N HIS A 76 9.04 6.92 11.90
CA HIS A 76 10.12 7.09 10.94
C HIS A 76 9.67 7.85 9.69
N TYR A 77 8.43 7.63 9.23
CA TYR A 77 7.85 8.39 8.12
C TYR A 77 7.69 9.87 8.47
N ARG A 78 7.22 10.17 9.68
CA ARG A 78 7.14 11.56 10.15
C ARG A 78 8.51 12.22 10.13
N GLU A 79 9.52 11.59 10.68
CA GLU A 79 10.89 12.11 10.71
C GLU A 79 11.39 12.39 9.29
N ARG A 80 11.19 11.45 8.37
CA ARG A 80 11.55 11.60 6.96
C ARG A 80 10.84 12.77 6.29
N ALA A 81 9.54 12.95 6.54
CA ALA A 81 8.79 14.08 6.01
C ALA A 81 9.27 15.43 6.56
N LEU A 82 9.61 15.49 7.86
CA LEU A 82 10.18 16.70 8.47
C LEU A 82 11.54 17.06 7.86
N GLU A 83 12.42 16.07 7.63
CA GLU A 83 13.69 16.26 6.93
C GLU A 83 13.51 16.83 5.53
N ARG A 84 12.38 16.54 4.88
CA ARG A 84 12.00 17.07 3.57
C ARG A 84 11.27 18.40 3.62
N GLY A 85 11.14 19.00 4.79
CA GLY A 85 10.59 20.34 4.98
C GLY A 85 9.10 20.42 5.28
N VAL A 86 8.41 19.27 5.47
CA VAL A 86 7.02 19.29 5.93
C VAL A 86 6.98 19.82 7.37
N PRO A 87 6.19 20.85 7.69
CA PRO A 87 6.11 21.36 9.05
C PRO A 87 5.47 20.33 10.00
N SER A 88 5.95 20.27 11.23
CA SER A 88 5.46 19.31 12.23
C SER A 88 3.97 19.46 12.54
N SER A 89 3.42 20.67 12.39
CA SER A 89 1.98 20.95 12.56
C SER A 89 1.10 20.35 11.45
N ALA A 90 1.69 19.96 10.31
CA ALA A 90 0.98 19.33 9.21
C ALA A 90 1.09 17.80 9.22
N VAL A 91 1.62 17.18 10.28
CA VAL A 91 1.81 15.73 10.36
C VAL A 91 1.21 15.16 11.64
N LEU A 92 0.30 14.22 11.47
CA LEU A 92 -0.22 13.37 12.55
C LEU A 92 0.40 11.97 12.46
N VAL A 93 0.54 11.29 13.60
CA VAL A 93 1.14 9.96 13.70
C VAL A 93 0.17 8.99 14.38
N GLU A 94 -0.12 7.90 13.71
CA GLU A 94 -0.87 6.77 14.24
C GLU A 94 0.08 5.55 14.38
N PRO A 95 0.57 5.21 15.58
CA PRO A 95 1.65 4.24 15.74
C PRO A 95 1.19 2.82 16.08
N ARG A 96 -0.11 2.51 16.06
CA ARG A 96 -0.67 1.24 16.57
C ARG A 96 -1.02 0.23 15.48
N ALA A 97 -1.28 0.70 14.27
CA ALA A 97 -1.77 -0.14 13.17
C ALA A 97 -0.78 -1.23 12.79
N ARG A 98 -1.25 -2.46 12.57
CA ARG A 98 -0.44 -3.64 12.25
C ARG A 98 -0.77 -4.26 10.89
N ASN A 99 -1.78 -3.77 10.23
CA ASN A 99 -2.24 -4.21 8.91
C ASN A 99 -2.96 -3.08 8.20
N THR A 100 -3.26 -3.27 6.91
CA THR A 100 -3.90 -2.24 6.09
C THR A 100 -5.28 -1.82 6.63
N GLY A 101 -6.06 -2.75 7.15
CA GLY A 101 -7.36 -2.44 7.77
C GLY A 101 -7.23 -1.53 8.98
N ASP A 102 -6.27 -1.84 9.86
CA ASP A 102 -5.98 -1.00 11.04
C ASP A 102 -5.45 0.38 10.61
N ASN A 103 -4.57 0.43 9.59
CA ASN A 103 -4.09 1.71 9.06
C ASN A 103 -5.26 2.63 8.68
N ILE A 104 -6.28 2.11 8.00
CA ILE A 104 -7.45 2.91 7.60
C ILE A 104 -8.33 3.26 8.82
N ARG A 105 -8.68 2.29 9.66
CA ARG A 105 -9.57 2.53 10.81
C ARG A 105 -8.97 3.52 11.79
N PHE A 106 -7.72 3.31 12.20
CA PHE A 106 -7.07 4.16 13.20
C PHE A 106 -6.73 5.54 12.67
N SER A 107 -6.43 5.67 11.36
CA SER A 107 -6.30 7.00 10.74
C SER A 107 -7.62 7.77 10.73
N ARG A 108 -8.74 7.09 10.43
CA ARG A 108 -10.09 7.69 10.49
C ARG A 108 -10.42 8.14 11.92
N GLU A 109 -10.15 7.29 12.93
CA GLU A 109 -10.35 7.63 14.34
C GLU A 109 -9.52 8.85 14.75
N LEU A 110 -8.21 8.85 14.45
CA LEU A 110 -7.32 9.95 14.77
C LEU A 110 -7.76 11.28 14.14
N LEU A 111 -8.19 11.26 12.87
CA LEU A 111 -8.69 12.45 12.18
C LEU A 111 -9.99 12.96 12.78
N SER A 112 -10.89 12.07 13.16
CA SER A 112 -12.14 12.42 13.87
C SER A 112 -11.87 13.05 15.24
N GLU A 113 -10.95 12.48 16.02
CA GLU A 113 -10.52 13.02 17.32
C GLU A 113 -9.85 14.39 17.18
N ALA A 114 -9.11 14.60 16.08
CA ALA A 114 -8.48 15.88 15.76
C ALA A 114 -9.48 16.93 15.20
N GLY A 115 -10.75 16.57 15.01
CA GLY A 115 -11.77 17.49 14.48
C GLY A 115 -11.57 17.82 12.99
N VAL A 116 -10.89 16.96 12.24
CA VAL A 116 -10.64 17.15 10.80
C VAL A 116 -11.83 16.62 10.00
N ASP A 117 -12.44 17.49 9.20
CA ASP A 117 -13.48 17.09 8.26
C ASP A 117 -12.85 16.51 6.99
N VAL A 118 -13.19 15.24 6.69
CA VAL A 118 -12.59 14.50 5.59
C VAL A 118 -13.65 14.12 4.56
N SER A 119 -13.54 14.69 3.37
CA SER A 119 -14.35 14.32 2.21
C SER A 119 -13.58 13.51 1.17
N SER A 120 -12.24 13.62 1.16
CA SER A 120 -11.36 12.93 0.23
C SER A 120 -10.01 12.61 0.87
N VAL A 121 -9.45 11.46 0.51
CA VAL A 121 -8.18 10.95 1.02
C VAL A 121 -7.23 10.69 -0.13
N LEU A 122 -6.03 11.26 -0.05
CA LEU A 122 -4.89 10.87 -0.87
C LEU A 122 -4.16 9.72 -0.18
N LEU A 123 -4.43 8.49 -0.63
CA LEU A 123 -3.96 7.28 0.00
C LEU A 123 -2.63 6.84 -0.61
N ILE A 124 -1.57 6.91 0.17
CA ILE A 124 -0.19 6.69 -0.29
C ILE A 124 0.30 5.35 0.24
N SER A 125 0.72 4.48 -0.66
CA SER A 125 1.22 3.14 -0.35
C SER A 125 2.43 2.79 -1.21
N LYS A 126 2.95 1.58 -1.04
CA LYS A 126 3.89 1.01 -2.01
C LYS A 126 3.20 0.83 -3.37
N PRO A 127 3.93 0.91 -4.49
CA PRO A 127 3.33 0.84 -5.83
C PRO A 127 2.44 -0.39 -6.04
N TYR A 128 2.88 -1.58 -5.61
CA TYR A 128 2.13 -2.82 -5.80
C TYR A 128 1.00 -3.04 -4.76
N GLU A 129 0.79 -2.11 -3.84
CA GLU A 129 -0.27 -2.17 -2.84
C GLU A 129 -1.41 -1.20 -3.08
N GLU A 130 -1.31 -0.32 -4.08
CA GLU A 130 -2.34 0.70 -4.32
C GLU A 130 -3.74 0.11 -4.43
N ARG A 131 -3.93 -0.91 -5.26
CA ARG A 131 -5.24 -1.53 -5.48
C ARG A 131 -5.80 -2.18 -4.22
N ARG A 132 -4.96 -2.87 -3.45
CA ARG A 132 -5.39 -3.49 -2.20
C ARG A 132 -5.71 -2.44 -1.13
N ALA A 133 -4.89 -1.42 -0.99
CA ALA A 133 -5.13 -0.30 -0.07
C ALA A 133 -6.42 0.44 -0.43
N TYR A 134 -6.62 0.73 -1.71
CA TYR A 134 -7.86 1.31 -2.22
C TYR A 134 -9.10 0.47 -1.87
N ALA A 135 -9.06 -0.82 -2.20
CA ALA A 135 -10.18 -1.74 -1.96
C ALA A 135 -10.51 -1.87 -0.45
N THR A 136 -9.48 -1.85 0.41
CA THR A 136 -9.64 -1.83 1.87
C THR A 136 -10.27 -0.52 2.35
N ALA A 137 -9.77 0.61 1.87
CA ALA A 137 -10.29 1.93 2.24
C ALA A 137 -11.75 2.09 1.78
N ARG A 138 -12.08 1.68 0.58
CA ARG A 138 -13.48 1.71 0.08
C ARG A 138 -14.42 0.83 0.90
N LYS A 139 -13.93 -0.24 1.51
CA LYS A 139 -14.71 -1.09 2.42
C LYS A 139 -14.94 -0.44 3.78
N LEU A 140 -13.88 0.15 4.35
CA LEU A 140 -13.89 0.62 5.74
C LEU A 140 -14.27 2.10 5.89
N TRP A 141 -14.18 2.87 4.82
CA TRP A 141 -14.51 4.29 4.79
C TRP A 141 -15.22 4.67 3.48
N PRO A 142 -16.41 4.11 3.21
CA PRO A 142 -17.10 4.29 1.93
C PRO A 142 -17.58 5.71 1.66
N GLU A 143 -17.67 6.56 2.70
CA GLU A 143 -18.20 7.92 2.61
C GLU A 143 -17.23 8.90 1.95
N VAL A 144 -15.93 8.61 1.94
CA VAL A 144 -14.91 9.50 1.40
C VAL A 144 -14.45 9.05 0.02
N GLU A 145 -14.03 10.01 -0.79
CA GLU A 145 -13.33 9.69 -2.03
C GLU A 145 -11.90 9.25 -1.74
N ILE A 146 -11.44 8.22 -2.43
CA ILE A 146 -10.07 7.70 -2.32
C ILE A 146 -9.33 7.94 -3.62
N VAL A 147 -8.21 8.65 -3.54
CA VAL A 147 -7.24 8.83 -4.63
C VAL A 147 -5.96 8.12 -4.24
N SER A 148 -5.57 7.10 -4.98
CA SER A 148 -4.35 6.34 -4.72
C SER A 148 -3.12 7.05 -5.29
N ALA A 149 -2.02 6.98 -4.56
CA ALA A 149 -0.71 7.43 -5.00
C ALA A 149 0.39 6.51 -4.46
N SER A 150 1.50 6.47 -5.17
CA SER A 150 2.73 5.79 -4.76
C SER A 150 3.94 6.45 -5.40
N SER A 151 5.14 6.04 -4.99
CA SER A 151 6.36 6.46 -5.66
C SER A 151 6.30 6.07 -7.14
N PRO A 152 6.66 6.98 -8.07
CA PRO A 152 6.58 6.74 -9.52
C PRO A 152 7.75 5.86 -10.01
N MET A 153 7.87 4.66 -9.43
CA MET A 153 8.89 3.69 -9.79
C MET A 153 8.41 2.73 -10.86
N THR A 154 9.28 2.41 -11.79
CA THR A 154 9.10 1.26 -12.68
C THR A 154 9.31 -0.05 -11.91
N LEU A 155 8.85 -1.17 -12.48
CA LEU A 155 9.11 -2.50 -11.92
C LEU A 155 10.61 -2.75 -11.73
N ASN A 156 11.44 -2.36 -12.70
CA ASN A 156 12.89 -2.59 -12.63
C ASN A 156 13.53 -1.79 -11.50
N GLU A 157 13.20 -0.51 -11.36
CA GLU A 157 13.68 0.33 -10.25
C GLU A 157 13.22 -0.24 -8.90
N TYR A 158 12.00 -0.77 -8.82
CA TYR A 158 11.52 -1.41 -7.60
C TYR A 158 12.30 -2.70 -7.28
N VAL A 159 12.54 -3.54 -8.28
CA VAL A 159 13.39 -4.74 -8.14
C VAL A 159 14.79 -4.38 -7.65
N ASP A 160 15.40 -3.36 -8.25
CA ASP A 160 16.74 -2.89 -7.87
C ASP A 160 16.76 -2.36 -6.42
N SER A 161 15.71 -1.68 -5.99
CA SER A 161 15.58 -1.15 -4.62
C SER A 161 15.46 -2.26 -3.56
N ILE A 162 14.84 -3.37 -3.90
CA ILE A 162 14.69 -4.55 -3.01
C ILE A 162 15.95 -5.43 -3.08
N GLY A 163 16.64 -5.48 -4.24
CA GLY A 163 17.84 -6.26 -4.47
C GLY A 163 17.61 -7.75 -4.75
N ASP A 164 16.35 -8.19 -4.83
CA ASP A 164 15.98 -9.57 -5.16
C ASP A 164 14.66 -9.63 -5.95
N ALA A 165 14.79 -9.96 -7.21
CA ALA A 165 13.66 -10.06 -8.13
C ALA A 165 12.65 -11.15 -7.72
N ARG A 166 13.11 -12.28 -7.16
CA ARG A 166 12.22 -13.36 -6.72
C ARG A 166 11.31 -12.87 -5.61
N THR A 167 11.86 -12.18 -4.63
CA THR A 167 11.09 -11.59 -3.53
C THR A 167 10.03 -10.63 -4.05
N VAL A 168 10.35 -9.78 -5.04
CA VAL A 168 9.37 -8.85 -5.63
C VAL A 168 8.24 -9.59 -6.33
N ILE A 169 8.54 -10.65 -7.10
CA ILE A 169 7.51 -11.47 -7.77
C ILE A 169 6.61 -12.14 -6.73
N ASP A 170 7.19 -12.74 -5.69
CA ASP A 170 6.44 -13.34 -4.59
C ASP A 170 5.50 -12.32 -3.88
N MET A 171 5.98 -11.07 -3.71
CA MET A 171 5.17 -9.99 -3.14
C MET A 171 3.95 -9.65 -4.03
N LEU A 172 4.15 -9.54 -5.34
CA LEU A 172 3.08 -9.25 -6.31
C LEU A 172 2.05 -10.38 -6.34
N VAL A 173 2.51 -11.61 -6.39
CA VAL A 173 1.65 -12.81 -6.38
C VAL A 173 0.85 -12.88 -5.08
N GLY A 174 1.48 -12.69 -3.93
CA GLY A 174 0.79 -12.67 -2.64
C GLY A 174 -0.20 -11.52 -2.49
N ALA A 175 0.10 -10.36 -3.07
CA ALA A 175 -0.80 -9.21 -3.08
C ALA A 175 -2.06 -9.49 -3.93
N LEU A 176 -1.91 -10.14 -5.10
CA LEU A 176 -3.06 -10.51 -5.94
C LEU A 176 -3.93 -11.59 -5.27
N GLN A 177 -3.34 -12.61 -4.64
CA GLN A 177 -4.12 -13.58 -3.89
C GLN A 177 -5.02 -12.91 -2.85
N ARG A 178 -4.51 -11.91 -2.11
CA ARG A 178 -5.30 -11.17 -1.12
C ARG A 178 -6.46 -10.40 -1.74
N LEU A 179 -6.29 -9.84 -2.93
CA LEU A 179 -7.37 -9.20 -3.68
C LEU A 179 -8.47 -10.19 -4.09
N LEU A 180 -8.11 -11.46 -4.33
CA LEU A 180 -9.05 -12.52 -4.70
C LEU A 180 -9.80 -13.09 -3.50
N VAL A 181 -9.13 -13.28 -2.35
CA VAL A 181 -9.73 -14.02 -1.21
C VAL A 181 -10.32 -13.12 -0.12
N TYR A 182 -9.79 -11.93 0.10
CA TYR A 182 -10.22 -11.04 1.17
C TYR A 182 -11.62 -10.42 1.01
N PRO A 183 -12.18 -10.25 -0.20
CA PRO A 183 -13.57 -9.82 -0.34
C PRO A 183 -14.56 -10.74 0.36
N GLU A 184 -14.39 -12.05 0.25
CA GLU A 184 -15.26 -13.06 0.92
C GLU A 184 -15.12 -13.03 2.44
N GLN A 185 -13.96 -12.61 2.94
CA GLN A 185 -13.69 -12.41 4.37
C GLN A 185 -14.16 -11.04 4.89
N GLY A 186 -14.69 -10.19 4.03
CA GLY A 186 -15.18 -8.85 4.40
C GLY A 186 -14.10 -7.81 4.66
N PHE A 187 -12.83 -8.06 4.30
CA PHE A 187 -11.71 -7.14 4.58
C PHE A 187 -11.58 -6.02 3.56
N LEU A 188 -12.04 -6.23 2.34
CA LEU A 188 -11.99 -5.24 1.26
C LEU A 188 -13.13 -5.46 0.25
N ILE A 189 -13.38 -4.48 -0.62
CA ILE A 189 -14.34 -4.64 -1.71
C ILE A 189 -13.76 -5.50 -2.82
N SER A 190 -14.62 -6.26 -3.53
CA SER A 190 -14.22 -6.94 -4.77
C SER A 190 -13.68 -5.96 -5.80
N GLN A 191 -12.66 -6.40 -6.52
CA GLN A 191 -12.09 -5.70 -7.66
C GLN A 191 -12.21 -6.57 -8.91
N PRO A 192 -12.57 -6.01 -10.08
CA PRO A 192 -12.53 -6.77 -11.31
C PRO A 192 -11.07 -7.12 -11.64
N VAL A 193 -10.79 -8.40 -11.85
CA VAL A 193 -9.47 -8.89 -12.25
C VAL A 193 -9.58 -9.40 -13.69
N PRO A 194 -8.88 -8.79 -14.67
CA PRO A 194 -8.86 -9.25 -16.04
C PRO A 194 -8.36 -10.69 -16.18
N ALA A 195 -8.90 -11.44 -17.14
CA ALA A 195 -8.55 -12.85 -17.33
C ALA A 195 -7.04 -13.07 -17.55
N ASP A 196 -6.42 -12.18 -18.29
CA ASP A 196 -4.97 -12.22 -18.58
C ASP A 196 -4.10 -11.96 -17.33
N VAL A 197 -4.61 -11.23 -16.35
CA VAL A 197 -3.96 -11.04 -15.03
C VAL A 197 -4.09 -12.32 -14.19
N ILE A 198 -5.24 -12.97 -14.21
CA ILE A 198 -5.45 -14.27 -13.54
C ILE A 198 -4.51 -15.33 -14.15
N GLU A 199 -4.45 -15.44 -15.47
CA GLU A 199 -3.57 -16.39 -16.15
C GLU A 199 -2.09 -16.14 -15.81
N ALA A 200 -1.67 -14.87 -15.78
CA ALA A 200 -0.31 -14.50 -15.38
C ALA A 200 -0.01 -14.92 -13.93
N TYR A 201 -0.95 -14.69 -13.01
CA TYR A 201 -0.86 -15.11 -11.62
C TYR A 201 -0.71 -16.63 -11.49
N GLU A 202 -1.55 -17.40 -12.19
CA GLU A 202 -1.53 -18.87 -12.16
C GLU A 202 -0.18 -19.41 -12.69
N ARG A 203 0.34 -18.85 -13.80
CA ARG A 203 1.64 -19.25 -14.34
C ARG A 203 2.79 -18.95 -13.36
N LEU A 204 2.76 -17.80 -12.69
CA LEU A 204 3.77 -17.46 -11.67
C LEU A 204 3.68 -18.38 -10.46
N CYS A 205 2.48 -18.75 -10.00
CA CYS A 205 2.30 -19.75 -8.95
C CYS A 205 2.85 -21.12 -9.37
N GLN A 206 2.56 -21.58 -10.59
CA GLN A 206 3.09 -22.84 -11.15
C GLN A 206 4.61 -22.81 -11.31
N ALA A 207 5.19 -21.65 -11.57
CA ALA A 207 6.65 -21.45 -11.61
C ALA A 207 7.32 -21.38 -10.22
N GLY A 208 6.53 -21.52 -9.14
CA GLY A 208 7.01 -21.61 -7.78
C GLY A 208 7.22 -20.27 -7.07
N PHE A 209 6.58 -19.19 -7.53
CA PHE A 209 6.54 -17.90 -6.83
C PHE A 209 5.39 -17.90 -5.82
N THR A 210 5.61 -18.54 -4.67
CA THR A 210 4.53 -18.84 -3.70
C THR A 210 4.87 -18.48 -2.25
N SER A 211 6.05 -17.93 -1.99
CA SER A 211 6.52 -17.71 -0.60
C SER A 211 5.70 -16.67 0.19
N ARG A 212 4.91 -15.84 -0.49
CA ARG A 212 4.04 -14.83 0.11
C ARG A 212 2.55 -15.16 0.02
N LEU A 213 2.21 -16.35 -0.46
CA LEU A 213 0.84 -16.83 -0.47
C LEU A 213 0.35 -17.06 0.97
N LEU A 214 -0.93 -16.77 1.19
CA LEU A 214 -1.64 -17.16 2.40
C LEU A 214 -1.81 -18.66 2.39
N THR A 215 -1.61 -19.30 3.55
CA THR A 215 -2.08 -20.66 3.77
C THR A 215 -3.60 -20.59 3.89
N ILE A 216 -4.30 -21.05 2.86
CA ILE A 216 -5.75 -21.20 2.93
C ILE A 216 -5.96 -22.59 3.53
N ASP A 217 -6.37 -22.66 4.80
CA ASP A 217 -6.85 -23.90 5.36
C ASP A 217 -8.04 -24.37 4.52
N ALA A 218 -7.96 -25.59 4.02
CA ALA A 218 -9.09 -26.19 3.32
C ALA A 218 -10.30 -26.16 4.27
N PRO A 219 -11.51 -25.81 3.79
CA PRO A 219 -12.70 -25.87 4.64
C PRO A 219 -12.79 -27.27 5.22
N SER A 220 -12.86 -27.33 6.54
CA SER A 220 -13.12 -28.59 7.25
C SER A 220 -14.41 -29.19 6.70
N ALA A 221 -14.30 -30.36 6.09
CA ALA A 221 -15.43 -31.11 5.53
C ALA A 221 -16.42 -31.54 6.61
#